data_126ba37631f3a47fd83fed4ffa407e3c
#
_entry.id   126ba37631f3a47fd83fed4ffa407e3c
#
_cell.length_a   1.000
_cell.length_b   1.000
_cell.length_c   1.000
_cell.angle_alpha   90.00
_cell.angle_beta   90.00
_cell.angle_gamma   90.00
#
_symmetry.space_group_name_H-M   'P 1'
#
loop_
_entity.id
_entity.type
_entity.pdbx_description
1 polymer ?
#
loop_
_entity_poly.entity_id
_entity_poly.type
_entity_poly.pdbx_seq_one_letter_code
_entity_poly.pdbx_strand_id
1 'polypeptide(L)'
;TDLYVQREYRSGRPYRCTDGALLFRKNEFIDEEGFRGDLKYLRGEFDFMVNKYAKRHSLAIDTSDDGTLIEETPTDKEWRNRHLFYMENRKHLERSLRHRIRFNFHQIAMRLGYLSVSAALAFAILTERWILAAGVGIIMLFIFIIRTTIARKAIERADESIPAGKIVPYELRILWHNIACMVRYRRADKNDFISHKI
;
A
#
# COMPACT_ATOMS: atom_id res chain seq x y z
N THR A 1 -2.70 -2.91 1.44
CA THR A 1 -3.02 -1.73 0.57
C THR A 1 -4.53 -1.56 0.49
N ASP A 2 -5.29 -2.62 0.28
CA ASP A 2 -6.74 -2.57 0.04
C ASP A 2 -7.55 -2.13 1.26
N LEU A 3 -7.15 -2.52 2.46
CA LEU A 3 -7.78 -2.03 3.69
C LEU A 3 -7.65 -0.50 3.84
N TYR A 4 -6.55 0.07 3.38
CA TYR A 4 -6.35 1.51 3.40
C TYR A 4 -7.25 2.19 2.37
N VAL A 5 -7.33 1.64 1.17
CA VAL A 5 -8.21 2.11 0.10
C VAL A 5 -9.67 2.00 0.53
N GLN A 6 -10.11 0.85 1.04
CA GLN A 6 -11.47 0.67 1.56
C GLN A 6 -11.81 1.66 2.68
N ARG A 7 -10.87 1.97 3.57
CA ARG A 7 -11.06 2.98 4.61
C ARG A 7 -11.22 4.37 4.03
N GLU A 8 -10.45 4.73 3.01
CA GLU A 8 -10.57 6.01 2.31
C GLU A 8 -11.91 6.14 1.60
N TYR A 9 -12.40 5.06 0.97
CA TYR A 9 -13.74 5.02 0.38
C TYR A 9 -14.83 5.19 1.44
N ARG A 10 -14.73 4.52 2.58
CA ARG A 10 -15.65 4.70 3.70
C ARG A 10 -15.61 6.10 4.29
N SER A 11 -14.49 6.78 4.25
CA SER A 11 -14.37 8.18 4.66
C SER A 11 -15.06 9.15 3.69
N GLY A 12 -15.52 8.63 2.55
CA GLY A 12 -16.25 9.35 1.54
C GLY A 12 -15.41 10.29 0.67
N ARG A 13 -14.09 10.25 0.78
CA ARG A 13 -13.20 11.07 -0.06
C ARG A 13 -11.95 10.27 -0.43
N PRO A 14 -12.06 9.42 -1.45
CA PRO A 14 -10.97 8.55 -1.86
C PRO A 14 -9.77 9.36 -2.35
N TYR A 15 -8.59 8.82 -2.08
CA TYR A 15 -7.32 9.43 -2.44
C TYR A 15 -6.79 8.90 -3.76
N ARG A 16 -7.00 7.62 -4.04
CA ARG A 16 -6.54 6.93 -5.25
C ARG A 16 -7.40 5.71 -5.57
N CYS A 17 -7.27 5.20 -6.77
CA CYS A 17 -7.69 3.88 -7.17
C CYS A 17 -6.46 2.96 -7.18
N THR A 18 -6.56 1.74 -6.73
CA THR A 18 -5.53 0.71 -6.99
C THR A 18 -5.85 0.10 -8.33
N ASP A 19 -4.94 0.12 -9.25
CA ASP A 19 -4.90 -0.43 -10.64
C ASP A 19 -6.01 -1.40 -11.09
N GLY A 20 -7.23 -1.23 -10.60
CA GLY A 20 -8.40 -2.01 -10.95
C GLY A 20 -9.16 -1.39 -12.12
N ALA A 21 -10.33 -1.94 -12.41
CA ALA A 21 -11.25 -1.32 -13.35
C ALA A 21 -11.92 -0.10 -12.71
N LEU A 22 -12.04 0.96 -13.47
CA LEU A 22 -12.75 2.16 -13.08
C LEU A 22 -13.86 2.42 -14.10
N LEU A 23 -15.10 2.49 -13.60
CA LEU A 23 -16.26 2.89 -14.39
C LEU A 23 -16.63 4.33 -14.02
N PHE A 24 -16.92 5.12 -15.03
CA PHE A 24 -17.35 6.51 -14.88
C PHE A 24 -18.38 6.89 -15.93
N ARG A 25 -19.17 7.91 -15.66
CA ARG A 25 -20.13 8.43 -16.60
C ARG A 25 -19.42 9.21 -17.70
N LYS A 26 -19.67 8.85 -18.95
CA LYS A 26 -19.02 9.47 -20.12
C LYS A 26 -19.20 10.99 -20.14
N ASN A 27 -20.39 11.49 -19.86
CA ASN A 27 -20.66 12.92 -19.90
C ASN A 27 -19.87 13.66 -18.82
N GLU A 28 -19.87 13.18 -17.57
CA GLU A 28 -19.08 13.76 -16.49
C GLU A 28 -17.57 13.77 -16.81
N PHE A 29 -17.07 12.71 -17.44
CA PHE A 29 -15.67 12.64 -17.86
C PHE A 29 -15.33 13.69 -18.93
N ILE A 30 -16.22 13.92 -19.90
CA ILE A 30 -16.02 14.92 -20.95
C ILE A 30 -16.10 16.34 -20.37
N ASP A 31 -17.11 16.61 -19.56
CA ASP A 31 -17.37 17.92 -18.97
C ASP A 31 -16.21 18.37 -18.05
N GLU A 32 -15.58 17.43 -17.37
CA GLU A 32 -14.43 17.68 -16.50
C GLU A 32 -13.08 17.55 -17.23
N GLU A 33 -13.10 17.54 -18.57
CA GLU A 33 -11.91 17.50 -19.45
C GLU A 33 -11.05 16.23 -19.32
N GLY A 34 -11.59 15.14 -18.79
CA GLY A 34 -10.97 13.81 -18.78
C GLY A 34 -9.55 13.76 -18.19
N PHE A 35 -8.60 13.30 -18.97
CA PHE A 35 -7.19 13.16 -18.56
C PHE A 35 -6.37 14.45 -18.76
N ARG A 36 -6.98 15.58 -19.05
CA ARG A 36 -6.26 16.84 -19.27
C ARG A 36 -5.42 17.21 -18.04
N GLY A 37 -4.13 17.49 -18.29
CA GLY A 37 -3.15 17.81 -17.25
C GLY A 37 -2.34 16.62 -16.75
N ASP A 38 -2.84 15.37 -16.94
CA ASP A 38 -2.21 14.16 -16.42
C ASP A 38 -1.53 13.32 -17.52
N LEU A 39 -1.72 13.65 -18.80
CA LEU A 39 -1.18 12.94 -19.97
C LEU A 39 0.35 12.86 -20.00
N LYS A 40 1.04 13.72 -19.27
CA LYS A 40 2.49 13.68 -19.15
C LYS A 40 3.00 12.48 -18.33
N TYR A 41 2.15 11.85 -17.51
CA TYR A 41 2.54 10.72 -16.70
C TYR A 41 2.28 9.42 -17.45
N LEU A 42 3.26 8.52 -17.50
CA LEU A 42 3.18 7.28 -18.25
C LEU A 42 2.21 6.26 -17.65
N ARG A 43 1.92 6.37 -16.36
CA ARG A 43 1.01 5.47 -15.63
C ARG A 43 0.32 6.22 -14.50
N GLY A 44 -0.76 5.63 -13.97
CA GLY A 44 -1.48 6.16 -12.80
C GLY A 44 -2.66 7.05 -13.17
N GLU A 45 -3.11 6.97 -14.41
CA GLU A 45 -4.25 7.71 -14.94
C GLU A 45 -5.49 7.58 -14.07
N PHE A 46 -5.80 6.40 -13.56
CA PHE A 46 -6.93 6.17 -12.66
C PHE A 46 -6.72 6.78 -11.27
N ASP A 47 -5.49 6.75 -10.76
CA ASP A 47 -5.15 7.42 -9.51
C ASP A 47 -5.39 8.94 -9.61
N PHE A 48 -4.97 9.56 -10.72
CA PHE A 48 -5.20 10.98 -10.97
C PHE A 48 -6.68 11.29 -11.13
N MET A 49 -7.41 10.50 -11.91
CA MET A 49 -8.86 10.68 -12.09
C MET A 49 -9.61 10.63 -10.77
N VAL A 50 -9.39 9.58 -9.98
CA VAL A 50 -10.06 9.43 -8.68
C VAL A 50 -9.66 10.58 -7.75
N ASN A 51 -8.40 10.97 -7.74
CA ASN A 51 -7.92 12.04 -6.89
C ASN A 51 -8.50 13.41 -7.24
N LYS A 52 -8.63 13.71 -8.54
CA LYS A 52 -9.10 15.00 -9.06
C LYS A 52 -10.62 15.12 -9.00
N TYR A 53 -11.34 14.10 -9.44
CA TYR A 53 -12.80 14.18 -9.69
C TYR A 53 -13.65 13.56 -8.59
N ALA A 54 -13.10 12.64 -7.79
CA ALA A 54 -13.89 12.02 -6.75
C ALA A 54 -14.31 13.01 -5.66
N LYS A 55 -15.57 13.38 -5.70
CA LYS A 55 -16.22 14.17 -4.65
C LYS A 55 -16.57 13.26 -3.46
N ARG A 56 -16.94 13.87 -2.36
CA ARG A 56 -17.36 13.11 -1.17
C ARG A 56 -18.57 12.23 -1.50
N HIS A 57 -18.46 10.93 -1.24
CA HIS A 57 -19.50 9.92 -1.51
C HIS A 57 -19.88 9.74 -2.99
N SER A 58 -19.03 10.15 -3.94
CA SER A 58 -19.29 9.99 -5.38
C SER A 58 -18.79 8.68 -5.95
N LEU A 59 -18.07 7.88 -5.16
CA LEU A 59 -17.50 6.60 -5.58
C LEU A 59 -18.09 5.45 -4.79
N ALA A 60 -18.36 4.36 -5.48
CA ALA A 60 -18.71 3.08 -4.90
C ALA A 60 -17.66 2.02 -5.30
N ILE A 61 -17.44 1.07 -4.43
CA ILE A 61 -16.65 -0.13 -4.74
C ILE A 61 -17.65 -1.26 -4.86
N ASP A 62 -17.62 -1.94 -6.01
CA ASP A 62 -18.32 -3.19 -6.15
C ASP A 62 -17.48 -4.30 -5.48
N THR A 63 -18.09 -4.97 -4.51
CA THR A 63 -17.49 -6.09 -3.78
C THR A 63 -18.28 -7.38 -3.98
N SER A 64 -19.17 -7.40 -4.98
CA SER A 64 -19.89 -8.61 -5.37
C SER A 64 -18.98 -9.59 -6.10
N ASP A 65 -19.31 -10.87 -6.05
CA ASP A 65 -18.56 -11.90 -6.75
C ASP A 65 -18.56 -11.64 -8.27
N ASP A 66 -19.67 -11.14 -8.81
CA ASP A 66 -19.81 -10.78 -10.23
C ASP A 66 -18.99 -9.53 -10.63
N GLY A 67 -18.72 -8.64 -9.69
CA GLY A 67 -17.92 -7.43 -9.89
C GLY A 67 -16.42 -7.65 -9.64
N THR A 68 -16.03 -8.85 -9.23
CA THR A 68 -14.63 -9.17 -8.95
C THR A 68 -13.87 -9.44 -10.24
N LEU A 69 -12.86 -8.63 -10.53
CA LEU A 69 -11.95 -8.84 -11.66
C LEU A 69 -10.71 -9.59 -11.20
N ILE A 70 -10.44 -10.70 -11.85
CA ILE A 70 -9.23 -11.49 -11.62
C ILE A 70 -8.14 -10.97 -12.55
N GLU A 71 -7.08 -10.42 -11.98
CA GLU A 71 -5.89 -9.99 -12.72
C GLU A 71 -4.83 -11.10 -12.64
N GLU A 72 -4.16 -11.36 -13.76
CA GLU A 72 -3.00 -12.25 -13.75
C GLU A 72 -1.92 -11.75 -12.79
N THR A 73 -1.27 -12.69 -12.11
CA THR A 73 -0.19 -12.35 -11.17
C THR A 73 0.93 -11.63 -11.92
N PRO A 74 1.24 -10.37 -11.59
CA PRO A 74 2.27 -9.63 -12.28
C PRO A 74 3.63 -10.26 -12.04
N THR A 75 4.49 -10.19 -13.04
CA THR A 75 5.90 -10.58 -12.88
C THR A 75 6.59 -9.69 -11.84
N ASP A 76 7.68 -10.16 -11.23
CA ASP A 76 8.48 -9.37 -10.29
C ASP A 76 8.95 -8.02 -10.87
N LYS A 77 9.18 -7.98 -12.19
CA LYS A 77 9.57 -6.75 -12.91
C LYS A 77 8.40 -5.78 -12.99
N GLU A 78 7.24 -6.24 -13.39
CA GLU A 78 6.02 -5.43 -13.49
C GLU A 78 5.59 -4.90 -12.13
N TRP A 79 5.59 -5.76 -11.11
CA TRP A 79 5.26 -5.36 -9.75
C TRP A 79 6.20 -4.25 -9.25
N ARG A 80 7.51 -4.38 -9.49
CA ARG A 80 8.49 -3.34 -9.14
C ARG A 80 8.27 -2.05 -9.91
N ASN A 81 7.99 -2.14 -11.21
CA ASN A 81 7.71 -0.96 -12.04
C ASN A 81 6.45 -0.25 -11.57
N ARG A 82 5.34 -0.96 -11.34
CA ARG A 82 4.10 -0.38 -10.78
C ARG A 82 4.40 0.38 -9.48
N HIS A 83 5.25 -0.17 -8.62
CA HIS A 83 5.64 0.47 -7.36
C HIS A 83 6.46 1.76 -7.57
N LEU A 84 7.41 1.75 -8.49
CA LEU A 84 8.23 2.93 -8.82
C LEU A 84 7.36 4.06 -9.41
N PHE A 85 6.50 3.74 -10.38
CA PHE A 85 5.55 4.70 -10.95
C PHE A 85 4.62 5.28 -9.89
N TYR A 86 4.08 4.45 -9.01
CA TYR A 86 3.28 4.92 -7.90
C TYR A 86 4.04 5.87 -6.97
N MET A 87 5.32 5.60 -6.70
CA MET A 87 6.15 6.48 -5.85
C MET A 87 6.36 7.86 -6.47
N GLU A 88 6.40 7.96 -7.80
CA GLU A 88 6.44 9.25 -8.49
C GLU A 88 5.06 9.91 -8.49
N ASN A 89 4.05 9.23 -9.02
CA ASN A 89 2.71 9.78 -9.21
C ASN A 89 2.10 10.31 -7.92
N ARG A 90 2.27 9.58 -6.80
CA ARG A 90 1.73 9.99 -5.49
C ARG A 90 2.18 11.37 -5.01
N LYS A 91 3.25 11.95 -5.57
CA LYS A 91 3.69 13.30 -5.22
C LYS A 91 2.82 14.38 -5.83
N HIS A 92 2.23 14.04 -6.96
CA HIS A 92 1.43 14.94 -7.79
C HIS A 92 -0.06 14.87 -7.49
N LEU A 93 -0.48 13.86 -6.72
CA LEU A 93 -1.85 13.74 -6.26
C LEU A 93 -2.17 14.82 -5.21
N GLU A 94 -3.38 15.37 -5.27
CA GLU A 94 -3.88 16.27 -4.22
C GLU A 94 -3.85 15.57 -2.85
N ARG A 95 -3.63 16.35 -1.78
CA ARG A 95 -3.55 15.82 -0.40
C ARG A 95 -2.41 14.82 -0.17
N SER A 96 -1.46 14.74 -1.10
CA SER A 96 -0.39 13.74 -1.09
C SER A 96 0.48 13.81 0.18
N LEU A 97 0.75 15.02 0.68
CA LEU A 97 1.61 15.22 1.85
C LEU A 97 1.05 14.48 3.09
N ARG A 98 -0.24 14.66 3.38
CA ARG A 98 -0.89 13.99 4.52
C ARG A 98 -0.83 12.47 4.41
N HIS A 99 -1.15 11.93 3.22
CA HIS A 99 -1.13 10.48 2.98
C HIS A 99 0.28 9.92 3.03
N ARG A 100 1.28 10.63 2.50
CA ARG A 100 2.69 10.26 2.56
C ARG A 100 3.22 10.24 3.98
N ILE A 101 2.92 11.27 4.76
CA ILE A 101 3.32 11.32 6.18
C ILE A 101 2.72 10.14 6.94
N ARG A 102 1.41 9.90 6.79
CA ARG A 102 0.73 8.80 7.46
C ARG A 102 1.30 7.43 7.06
N PHE A 103 1.52 7.22 5.76
CA PHE A 103 2.12 5.98 5.26
C PHE A 103 3.54 5.78 5.80
N ASN A 104 4.39 6.81 5.72
CA ASN A 104 5.76 6.74 6.20
C ASN A 104 5.82 6.53 7.72
N PHE A 105 4.97 7.24 8.47
CA PHE A 105 4.86 7.04 9.92
C PHE A 105 4.51 5.60 10.27
N HIS A 106 3.50 5.03 9.61
CA HIS A 106 3.14 3.63 9.82
C HIS A 106 4.30 2.67 9.52
N GLN A 107 5.00 2.89 8.41
CA GLN A 107 6.15 2.06 8.03
C GLN A 107 7.32 2.19 9.02
N ILE A 108 7.58 3.39 9.52
CA ILE A 108 8.63 3.64 10.51
C ILE A 108 8.24 3.01 11.86
N ALA A 109 7.02 3.24 12.33
CA ALA A 109 6.53 2.69 13.59
C ALA A 109 6.60 1.16 13.62
N MET A 110 6.23 0.50 12.51
CA MET A 110 6.36 -0.95 12.37
C MET A 110 7.82 -1.43 12.49
N ARG A 111 8.73 -0.79 11.77
CA ARG A 111 10.16 -1.17 11.79
C ARG A 111 10.75 -0.97 13.18
N LEU A 112 10.51 0.20 13.80
CA LEU A 112 10.96 0.49 15.15
C LEU A 112 10.36 -0.50 16.15
N GLY A 113 9.08 -0.86 16.02
CA GLY A 113 8.44 -1.87 16.86
C GLY A 113 9.15 -3.22 16.81
N TYR A 114 9.44 -3.75 15.62
CA TYR A 114 10.17 -5.01 15.49
C TYR A 114 11.61 -4.90 16.01
N LEU A 115 12.31 -3.82 15.68
CA LEU A 115 13.69 -3.62 16.12
C LEU A 115 13.78 -3.46 17.64
N SER A 116 12.88 -2.72 18.26
CA SER A 116 12.90 -2.51 19.71
C SER A 116 12.60 -3.80 20.50
N VAL A 117 11.62 -4.59 20.05
CA VAL A 117 11.31 -5.87 20.68
C VAL A 117 12.45 -6.86 20.50
N SER A 118 13.06 -6.94 19.30
CA SER A 118 14.21 -7.80 19.05
C SER A 118 15.43 -7.37 19.86
N ALA A 119 15.70 -6.07 19.95
CA ALA A 119 16.80 -5.55 20.75
C ALA A 119 16.60 -5.78 22.25
N ALA A 120 15.37 -5.60 22.75
CA ALA A 120 15.03 -5.89 24.14
C ALA A 120 15.20 -7.38 24.48
N LEU A 121 14.82 -8.26 23.57
CA LEU A 121 15.02 -9.70 23.74
C LEU A 121 16.50 -10.07 23.78
N ALA A 122 17.28 -9.55 22.81
CA ALA A 122 18.72 -9.78 22.76
C ALA A 122 19.41 -9.25 24.03
N PHE A 123 19.06 -8.04 24.47
CA PHE A 123 19.59 -7.46 25.72
C PHE A 123 19.26 -8.33 26.93
N ALA A 124 18.02 -8.80 27.06
CA ALA A 124 17.60 -9.63 28.18
C ALA A 124 18.37 -10.97 28.24
N ILE A 125 18.63 -11.59 27.08
CA ILE A 125 19.40 -12.84 26.98
C ILE A 125 20.87 -12.58 27.32
N LEU A 126 21.50 -11.54 26.73
CA LEU A 126 22.91 -11.20 26.95
C LEU A 126 23.23 -10.79 28.39
N THR A 127 22.24 -10.24 29.10
CA THR A 127 22.38 -9.86 30.53
C THR A 127 21.83 -10.92 31.47
N GLU A 128 21.52 -12.13 30.99
CA GLU A 128 21.02 -13.28 31.76
C GLU A 128 19.73 -12.99 32.55
N ARG A 129 18.93 -11.99 32.12
CA ARG A 129 17.69 -11.59 32.75
C ARG A 129 16.53 -12.42 32.23
N TRP A 130 16.48 -13.69 32.59
CA TRP A 130 15.54 -14.68 32.05
C TRP A 130 14.06 -14.33 32.21
N ILE A 131 13.68 -13.69 33.35
CA ILE A 131 12.30 -13.21 33.56
C ILE A 131 11.94 -12.12 32.53
N LEU A 132 12.84 -11.21 32.27
CA LEU A 132 12.65 -10.16 31.27
C LEU A 132 12.58 -10.77 29.85
N ALA A 133 13.47 -11.72 29.54
CA ALA A 133 13.48 -12.43 28.28
C ALA A 133 12.15 -13.17 28.02
N ALA A 134 11.61 -13.85 29.03
CA ALA A 134 10.31 -14.52 28.95
C ALA A 134 9.18 -13.50 28.69
N GLY A 135 9.15 -12.37 29.41
CA GLY A 135 8.15 -11.33 29.23
C GLY A 135 8.18 -10.72 27.82
N VAL A 136 9.36 -10.39 27.31
CA VAL A 136 9.53 -9.86 25.95
C VAL A 136 9.15 -10.92 24.91
N GLY A 137 9.51 -12.18 25.13
CA GLY A 137 9.11 -13.29 24.26
C GLY A 137 7.60 -13.46 24.17
N ILE A 138 6.89 -13.35 25.29
CA ILE A 138 5.42 -13.39 25.32
C ILE A 138 4.82 -12.22 24.52
N ILE A 139 5.34 -11.00 24.72
CA ILE A 139 4.89 -9.82 23.98
C ILE A 139 5.09 -10.01 22.46
N MET A 140 6.24 -10.54 22.07
CA MET A 140 6.55 -10.83 20.67
C MET A 140 5.57 -11.84 20.08
N LEU A 141 5.25 -12.91 20.82
CA LEU A 141 4.27 -13.91 20.43
C LEU A 141 2.88 -13.29 20.24
N PHE A 142 2.43 -12.46 21.18
CA PHE A 142 1.17 -11.73 21.06
C PHE A 142 1.10 -10.84 19.83
N ILE A 143 2.17 -10.11 19.54
CA ILE A 143 2.26 -9.29 18.34
C ILE A 143 2.09 -10.16 17.09
N PHE A 144 2.76 -11.29 17.00
CA PHE A 144 2.63 -12.21 15.86
C PHE A 144 1.23 -12.79 15.73
N ILE A 145 0.61 -13.22 16.82
CA ILE A 145 -0.76 -13.75 16.80
C ILE A 145 -1.75 -12.70 16.32
N ILE A 146 -1.74 -11.50 16.90
CA ILE A 146 -2.65 -10.41 16.53
C ILE A 146 -2.46 -10.04 15.05
N ARG A 147 -1.23 -9.89 14.59
CA ARG A 147 -0.94 -9.53 13.20
C ARG A 147 -1.36 -10.61 12.22
N THR A 148 -1.06 -11.88 12.53
CA THR A 148 -1.48 -13.00 11.70
C THR A 148 -3.00 -13.07 11.62
N THR A 149 -3.71 -12.88 12.73
CA THR A 149 -5.18 -12.92 12.75
C THR A 149 -5.79 -11.77 11.92
N ILE A 150 -5.24 -10.55 12.05
CA ILE A 150 -5.71 -9.39 11.27
C ILE A 150 -5.43 -9.60 9.79
N ALA A 151 -4.22 -10.03 9.45
CA ALA A 151 -3.83 -10.26 8.06
C ALA A 151 -4.64 -11.39 7.42
N ARG A 152 -4.88 -12.49 8.15
CA ARG A 152 -5.70 -13.60 7.69
C ARG A 152 -7.12 -13.14 7.35
N LYS A 153 -7.78 -12.39 8.24
CA LYS A 153 -9.12 -11.84 7.98
C LYS A 153 -9.15 -10.90 6.78
N ALA A 154 -8.05 -10.20 6.51
CA ALA A 154 -7.96 -9.32 5.35
C ALA A 154 -7.78 -10.10 4.04
N ILE A 155 -7.00 -11.17 4.08
CA ILE A 155 -6.73 -12.06 2.95
C ILE A 155 -7.99 -12.86 2.59
N GLU A 156 -8.68 -13.43 3.58
CA GLU A 156 -9.93 -14.18 3.39
C GLU A 156 -11.03 -13.31 2.72
N ARG A 157 -11.03 -12.00 2.94
CA ARG A 157 -11.96 -11.09 2.27
C ARG A 157 -11.62 -10.80 0.80
N ALA A 158 -10.40 -11.08 0.40
CA ALA A 158 -9.95 -10.93 -0.98
C ALA A 158 -9.97 -12.27 -1.74
N ASP A 159 -10.66 -13.26 -1.18
CA ASP A 159 -10.75 -14.64 -1.72
C ASP A 159 -9.39 -15.29 -2.02
N GLU A 160 -8.40 -14.92 -1.24
CA GLU A 160 -7.03 -15.43 -1.35
C GLU A 160 -6.74 -16.43 -0.23
N SER A 161 -6.01 -17.50 -0.53
CA SER A 161 -5.59 -18.49 0.46
C SER A 161 -4.08 -18.45 0.68
N ILE A 162 -3.65 -17.75 1.74
CA ILE A 162 -2.24 -17.75 2.16
C ILE A 162 -2.13 -18.51 3.48
N PRO A 163 -1.25 -19.52 3.57
CA PRO A 163 -1.02 -20.25 4.83
C PRO A 163 -0.58 -19.30 5.95
N ALA A 164 -1.19 -19.42 7.13
CA ALA A 164 -0.95 -18.52 8.27
C ALA A 164 0.54 -18.39 8.64
N GLY A 165 1.31 -19.48 8.54
CA GLY A 165 2.74 -19.49 8.83
C GLY A 165 3.60 -18.65 7.84
N LYS A 166 3.08 -18.31 6.66
CA LYS A 166 3.78 -17.49 5.68
C LYS A 166 3.48 -16.00 5.83
N ILE A 167 2.49 -15.62 6.60
CA ILE A 167 2.04 -14.22 6.73
C ILE A 167 3.15 -13.34 7.32
N VAL A 168 3.72 -13.73 8.47
CA VAL A 168 4.78 -12.96 9.14
C VAL A 168 6.06 -12.86 8.28
N PRO A 169 6.60 -13.95 7.70
CA PRO A 169 7.70 -13.86 6.74
C PRO A 169 7.42 -12.93 5.56
N TYR A 170 6.23 -12.97 4.99
CA TYR A 170 5.86 -12.08 3.89
C TYR A 170 5.78 -10.62 4.34
N GLU A 171 5.27 -10.36 5.53
CA GLU A 171 5.20 -9.01 6.07
C GLU A 171 6.60 -8.41 6.26
N LEU A 172 7.53 -9.18 6.81
CA LEU A 172 8.93 -8.77 6.93
C LEU A 172 9.58 -8.56 5.55
N ARG A 173 9.31 -9.46 4.60
CA ARG A 173 9.80 -9.32 3.22
C ARG A 173 9.27 -8.03 2.56
N ILE A 174 8.01 -7.68 2.76
CA ILE A 174 7.42 -6.44 2.24
C ILE A 174 8.14 -5.20 2.82
N LEU A 175 8.50 -5.22 4.09
CA LEU A 175 9.26 -4.11 4.70
C LEU A 175 10.61 -3.88 4.00
N TRP A 176 11.38 -4.95 3.77
CA TRP A 176 12.64 -4.90 3.05
C TRP A 176 12.45 -4.47 1.59
N HIS A 177 11.41 -4.99 0.96
CA HIS A 177 11.08 -4.66 -0.42
C HIS A 177 10.75 -3.17 -0.59
N ASN A 178 9.99 -2.60 0.33
CA ASN A 178 9.68 -1.17 0.35
C ASN A 178 10.94 -0.30 0.48
N ILE A 179 11.93 -0.73 1.28
CA ILE A 179 13.23 -0.05 1.38
C ILE A 179 13.97 -0.12 0.05
N ALA A 180 14.06 -1.32 -0.53
CA ALA A 180 14.73 -1.52 -1.82
C ALA A 180 14.09 -0.71 -2.94
N CYS A 181 12.75 -0.64 -3.00
CA CYS A 181 12.03 0.20 -3.94
C CYS A 181 12.32 1.69 -3.72
N MET A 182 12.39 2.15 -2.45
CA MET A 182 12.72 3.54 -2.14
C MET A 182 14.14 3.90 -2.61
N VAL A 183 15.12 3.03 -2.40
CA VAL A 183 16.50 3.25 -2.86
C VAL A 183 16.56 3.28 -4.39
N ARG A 184 15.91 2.34 -5.06
CA ARG A 184 15.82 2.32 -6.54
C ARG A 184 15.15 3.55 -7.09
N TYR A 185 14.04 3.97 -6.49
CA TYR A 185 13.34 5.17 -6.88
C TYR A 185 14.20 6.44 -6.77
N ARG A 186 15.03 6.54 -5.71
CA ARG A 186 15.98 7.66 -5.56
C ARG A 186 17.08 7.67 -6.63
N ARG A 187 17.45 6.49 -7.15
CA ARG A 187 18.48 6.31 -8.19
C ARG A 187 17.91 6.36 -9.61
N ALA A 188 16.60 6.23 -9.78
CA ALA A 188 15.95 6.26 -11.08
C ALA A 188 15.98 7.66 -11.68
N ASP A 189 16.14 7.73 -13.01
CA ASP A 189 15.95 8.98 -13.74
C ASP A 189 14.46 9.38 -13.66
N LYS A 190 14.21 10.63 -13.33
CA LYS A 190 12.85 11.15 -13.22
C LYS A 190 12.18 11.33 -14.58
N ASN A 191 12.96 11.46 -15.63
CA ASN A 191 12.46 11.52 -16.99
C ASN A 191 11.80 10.22 -17.45
N ASP A 192 12.22 9.07 -16.88
CA ASP A 192 11.63 7.77 -17.21
C ASP A 192 10.15 7.64 -16.83
N PHE A 193 9.64 8.53 -15.96
CA PHE A 193 8.25 8.53 -15.51
C PHE A 193 7.33 9.46 -16.30
N ILE A 194 7.89 10.24 -17.21
CA ILE A 194 7.18 11.26 -17.97
C ILE A 194 7.21 10.91 -19.46
N SER A 195 6.10 11.12 -20.16
CA SER A 195 6.06 10.99 -21.61
C SER A 195 6.75 12.19 -22.26
N HIS A 196 7.73 11.94 -23.13
CA HIS A 196 8.38 12.97 -23.94
C HIS A 196 7.63 13.31 -25.23
N LYS A 197 6.47 12.64 -25.44
CA LYS A 197 5.62 12.83 -26.62
C LYS A 197 4.39 13.64 -26.24
N ILE A 198 4.54 14.89 -26.01
CA ILE A 198 3.44 15.86 -25.98
C ILE A 198 3.77 16.94 -27.00
#